data_f157e63945a0e1018a42445292c58cc4
#
_entry.id   f157e63945a0e1018a42445292c58cc4
#
_cell.length_a   1.000
_cell.length_b   1.000
_cell.length_c   1.000
_cell.angle_alpha   90.00
_cell.angle_beta   90.00
_cell.angle_gamma   90.00
#
_symmetry.space_group_name_H-M   'P 1'
#
loop_
_entity.id
_entity.type
_entity.pdbx_description
1 polymer ?
#
loop_
_entity_poly.entity_id
_entity_poly.type
_entity_poly.pdbx_seq_one_letter_code
_entity_poly.pdbx_strand_id
1 'polypeptide(L)'
;LCIQPARAQPEKAAVPRGTIALTFDDLPGLTQLNSQPYVDYINVMILRGLRRYHFPATGFVNEGKLALDRSRQIANLRRWLDAGMDLGNHTFSHNSPNRIGARAYIADIARGEPVIRELLAERHRRPRWFRYPYLETGSPEAVKHEIGQWLTEHGYRNAPVTIDADDWEFAEPYDDAIARHDEPRRQRIRATYLAYTE
;
A
#
# COMPACT_ATOMS: atom_id res chain seq x y z
N LEU A 1 2.67 18.92 52.18
CA LEU A 1 3.13 18.96 50.78
C LEU A 1 3.28 17.53 50.28
N CYS A 2 2.29 17.07 49.49
CA CYS A 2 2.40 15.76 48.82
C CYS A 2 3.16 15.94 47.51
N ILE A 3 4.34 15.35 47.40
CA ILE A 3 5.11 15.29 46.18
C ILE A 3 4.57 14.09 45.40
N GLN A 4 3.89 14.34 44.28
CA GLN A 4 3.51 13.28 43.33
C GLN A 4 4.77 12.81 42.57
N PRO A 5 5.00 11.50 42.44
CA PRO A 5 6.10 11.01 41.62
C PRO A 5 5.82 11.29 40.15
N ALA A 6 6.82 11.83 39.45
CA ALA A 6 6.77 12.05 38.01
C ALA A 6 6.48 10.74 37.27
N ARG A 7 5.41 10.72 36.47
CA ARG A 7 5.13 9.62 35.56
C ARG A 7 6.28 9.50 34.57
N ALA A 8 7.03 8.40 34.64
CA ALA A 8 7.99 8.05 33.61
C ALA A 8 7.28 7.96 32.26
N GLN A 9 7.79 8.69 31.28
CA GLN A 9 7.34 8.53 29.89
C GLN A 9 7.70 7.12 29.44
N PRO A 10 6.81 6.42 28.68
CA PRO A 10 7.17 5.11 28.16
C PRO A 10 8.38 5.28 27.25
N GLU A 11 9.46 4.58 27.62
CA GLU A 11 10.67 4.48 26.82
C GLU A 11 10.31 3.98 25.43
N LYS A 12 10.64 4.75 24.38
CA LYS A 12 10.46 4.30 22.99
C LYS A 12 11.28 3.02 22.84
N ALA A 13 10.59 1.89 22.71
CA ALA A 13 11.26 0.63 22.43
C ALA A 13 12.18 0.83 21.23
N ALA A 14 13.48 0.59 21.43
CA ALA A 14 14.48 0.70 20.39
C ALA A 14 14.12 -0.31 19.28
N VAL A 15 13.94 0.18 18.06
CA VAL A 15 13.72 -0.68 16.89
C VAL A 15 14.97 -1.56 16.74
N PRO A 16 14.85 -2.89 16.75
CA PRO A 16 16.01 -3.76 16.59
C PRO A 16 16.76 -3.42 15.30
N ARG A 17 18.08 -3.38 15.32
CA ARG A 17 18.91 -3.19 14.12
C ARG A 17 18.61 -4.32 13.13
N GLY A 18 18.34 -3.97 11.85
CA GLY A 18 18.03 -4.94 10.80
C GLY A 18 16.54 -5.28 10.67
N THR A 19 15.62 -4.47 11.23
CA THR A 19 14.18 -4.63 10.98
C THR A 19 13.81 -4.08 9.61
N ILE A 20 13.05 -4.85 8.83
CA ILE A 20 12.46 -4.45 7.56
C ILE A 20 10.94 -4.51 7.65
N ALA A 21 10.25 -3.56 7.03
CA ALA A 21 8.81 -3.58 6.83
C ALA A 21 8.52 -3.71 5.33
N LEU A 22 7.82 -4.78 4.93
CA LEU A 22 7.40 -4.96 3.55
C LEU A 22 6.10 -4.22 3.31
N THR A 23 6.03 -3.51 2.18
CA THR A 23 4.81 -2.81 1.75
C THR A 23 4.55 -3.08 0.28
N PHE A 24 3.26 -3.08 -0.08
CA PHE A 24 2.78 -3.28 -1.45
C PHE A 24 1.78 -2.18 -1.76
N ASP A 25 2.07 -1.39 -2.76
CA ASP A 25 1.18 -0.32 -3.20
C ASP A 25 0.16 -0.85 -4.24
N ASP A 26 -0.83 -0.06 -4.57
CA ASP A 26 -1.80 -0.33 -5.62
C ASP A 26 -2.67 -1.59 -5.45
N LEU A 27 -2.92 -2.04 -4.22
CA LEU A 27 -3.83 -3.16 -4.02
C LEU A 27 -5.26 -2.86 -4.52
N PRO A 28 -5.96 -3.88 -5.01
CA PRO A 28 -5.64 -5.30 -5.02
C PRO A 28 -4.68 -5.74 -6.13
N GLY A 29 -4.18 -4.83 -6.94
CA GLY A 29 -3.17 -5.07 -7.96
C GLY A 29 -3.36 -4.21 -9.19
N LEU A 30 -2.26 -3.74 -9.72
CA LEU A 30 -2.19 -3.03 -11.00
C LEU A 30 -1.69 -4.01 -12.07
N THR A 31 -2.45 -4.17 -13.14
CA THR A 31 -2.06 -4.99 -14.29
C THR A 31 -2.64 -4.44 -15.58
N GLN A 32 -1.90 -4.56 -16.65
CA GLN A 32 -2.35 -4.20 -18.01
C GLN A 32 -3.24 -5.28 -18.64
N LEU A 33 -3.27 -6.48 -18.07
CA LEU A 33 -4.00 -7.61 -18.63
C LEU A 33 -5.52 -7.52 -18.48
N ASN A 34 -6.04 -6.57 -17.71
CA ASN A 34 -7.47 -6.43 -17.44
C ASN A 34 -8.15 -7.77 -17.09
N SER A 35 -7.48 -8.59 -16.30
CA SER A 35 -7.87 -9.96 -15.98
C SER A 35 -8.04 -10.16 -14.48
N GLN A 36 -9.28 -10.31 -14.02
CA GLN A 36 -9.55 -10.59 -12.60
C GLN A 36 -8.91 -11.91 -12.12
N PRO A 37 -8.91 -13.02 -12.88
CA PRO A 37 -8.17 -14.22 -12.49
C PRO A 37 -6.67 -13.98 -12.28
N TYR A 38 -6.06 -13.09 -13.06
CA TYR A 38 -4.65 -12.75 -12.91
C TYR A 38 -4.40 -11.91 -11.64
N VAL A 39 -5.27 -10.94 -11.35
CA VAL A 39 -5.24 -10.18 -10.09
C VAL A 39 -5.37 -11.11 -8.88
N ASP A 40 -6.31 -12.06 -8.92
CA ASP A 40 -6.47 -13.05 -7.86
C ASP A 40 -5.20 -13.92 -7.68
N TYR A 41 -4.60 -14.35 -8.79
CA TYR A 41 -3.37 -15.14 -8.79
C TYR A 41 -2.21 -14.37 -8.13
N ILE A 42 -2.00 -13.10 -8.49
CA ILE A 42 -0.96 -12.24 -7.90
C ILE A 42 -1.13 -12.17 -6.37
N ASN A 43 -2.35 -11.85 -5.89
CA ASN A 43 -2.62 -11.77 -4.45
C ASN A 43 -2.33 -13.08 -3.73
N VAL A 44 -2.76 -14.21 -4.31
CA VAL A 44 -2.50 -15.54 -3.73
C VAL A 44 -0.99 -15.83 -3.65
N MET A 45 -0.23 -15.49 -4.69
CA MET A 45 1.21 -15.77 -4.74
C MET A 45 2.01 -14.89 -3.76
N ILE A 46 1.68 -13.59 -3.67
CA ILE A 46 2.29 -12.69 -2.68
C ILE A 46 2.00 -13.20 -1.26
N LEU A 47 0.74 -13.46 -0.93
CA LEU A 47 0.34 -13.94 0.39
C LEU A 47 0.96 -15.29 0.74
N ARG A 48 1.11 -16.19 -0.24
CA ARG A 48 1.82 -17.46 -0.05
C ARG A 48 3.28 -17.24 0.31
N GLY A 49 3.97 -16.31 -0.35
CA GLY A 49 5.36 -15.93 -0.05
C GLY A 49 5.49 -15.36 1.34
N LEU A 50 4.68 -14.35 1.68
CA LEU A 50 4.68 -13.70 2.99
C LEU A 50 4.45 -14.70 4.14
N ARG A 51 3.48 -15.60 3.98
CA ARG A 51 3.20 -16.66 4.97
C ARG A 51 4.34 -17.65 5.10
N ARG A 52 4.92 -18.08 3.99
CA ARG A 52 6.03 -19.06 3.97
C ARG A 52 7.23 -18.57 4.78
N TYR A 53 7.52 -17.28 4.68
CA TYR A 53 8.68 -16.70 5.32
C TYR A 53 8.34 -15.90 6.59
N HIS A 54 7.08 -15.93 7.03
CA HIS A 54 6.58 -15.22 8.22
C HIS A 54 6.85 -13.71 8.21
N PHE A 55 6.81 -13.08 7.03
CA PHE A 55 6.95 -11.64 6.90
C PHE A 55 5.60 -10.94 7.05
N PRO A 56 5.45 -10.04 8.03
CA PRO A 56 4.30 -9.13 8.05
C PRO A 56 4.43 -8.10 6.94
N ALA A 57 3.29 -7.70 6.37
CA ALA A 57 3.27 -6.69 5.32
C ALA A 57 2.05 -5.78 5.46
N THR A 58 2.14 -4.59 4.85
CA THR A 58 1.01 -3.67 4.68
C THR A 58 0.76 -3.45 3.20
N GLY A 59 -0.48 -3.66 2.77
CA GLY A 59 -0.93 -3.34 1.42
C GLY A 59 -1.65 -2.00 1.38
N PHE A 60 -1.29 -1.11 0.46
CA PHE A 60 -1.92 0.19 0.28
C PHE A 60 -2.93 0.14 -0.86
N VAL A 61 -4.17 0.50 -0.56
CA VAL A 61 -5.34 0.26 -1.43
C VAL A 61 -5.73 1.52 -2.18
N ASN A 62 -5.83 1.41 -3.51
CA ASN A 62 -6.56 2.38 -4.32
C ASN A 62 -8.00 1.90 -4.52
N GLU A 63 -8.95 2.49 -3.82
CA GLU A 63 -10.35 2.02 -3.91
C GLU A 63 -10.95 2.19 -5.30
N GLY A 64 -10.51 3.19 -6.07
CA GLY A 64 -10.96 3.41 -7.45
C GLY A 64 -10.61 2.27 -8.40
N LYS A 65 -9.61 1.47 -8.08
CA LYS A 65 -9.20 0.29 -8.87
C LYS A 65 -10.06 -0.95 -8.64
N LEU A 66 -10.99 -0.92 -7.68
CA LEU A 66 -11.92 -2.02 -7.42
C LEU A 66 -13.02 -2.17 -8.48
N ALA A 67 -12.82 -1.63 -9.68
CA ALA A 67 -13.86 -1.53 -10.70
C ALA A 67 -13.97 -2.77 -11.60
N LEU A 68 -12.91 -3.58 -11.73
CA LEU A 68 -12.89 -4.72 -12.65
C LEU A 68 -13.90 -5.81 -12.25
N ASP A 69 -13.81 -6.27 -11.02
CA ASP A 69 -14.78 -7.13 -10.33
C ASP A 69 -14.75 -6.78 -8.84
N ARG A 70 -15.61 -5.84 -8.44
CA ARG A 70 -15.57 -5.26 -7.11
C ARG A 70 -15.66 -6.33 -6.00
N SER A 71 -16.50 -7.32 -6.18
CA SER A 71 -16.73 -8.36 -5.17
C SER A 71 -15.49 -9.23 -4.96
N ARG A 72 -14.87 -9.67 -6.05
CA ARG A 72 -13.65 -10.49 -6.02
C ARG A 72 -12.44 -9.68 -5.54
N GLN A 73 -12.35 -8.42 -5.92
CA GLN A 73 -11.28 -7.53 -5.48
C GLN A 73 -11.37 -7.23 -3.99
N ILE A 74 -12.57 -6.98 -3.44
CA ILE A 74 -12.79 -6.88 -1.99
C ILE A 74 -12.44 -8.21 -1.29
N ALA A 75 -12.78 -9.35 -1.89
CA ALA A 75 -12.39 -10.64 -1.35
C ALA A 75 -10.86 -10.83 -1.31
N ASN A 76 -10.11 -10.30 -2.28
CA ASN A 76 -8.65 -10.28 -2.22
C ASN A 76 -8.14 -9.44 -1.03
N LEU A 77 -8.67 -8.24 -0.82
CA LEU A 77 -8.29 -7.40 0.34
C LEU A 77 -8.62 -8.12 1.67
N ARG A 78 -9.75 -8.81 1.74
CA ARG A 78 -10.11 -9.63 2.91
C ARG A 78 -9.09 -10.74 3.16
N ARG A 79 -8.61 -11.40 2.10
CA ARG A 79 -7.53 -12.42 2.19
C ARG A 79 -6.24 -11.87 2.78
N TRP A 80 -5.88 -10.61 2.48
CA TRP A 80 -4.72 -9.96 3.11
C TRP A 80 -4.89 -9.89 4.62
N LEU A 81 -6.03 -9.42 5.09
CA LEU A 81 -6.33 -9.35 6.52
C LEU A 81 -6.41 -10.72 7.19
N ASP A 82 -7.00 -11.73 6.51
CA ASP A 82 -7.08 -13.12 7.00
C ASP A 82 -5.70 -13.79 7.06
N ALA A 83 -4.77 -13.32 6.25
CA ALA A 83 -3.38 -13.74 6.29
C ALA A 83 -2.56 -13.05 7.39
N GLY A 84 -3.17 -12.16 8.20
CA GLY A 84 -2.52 -11.40 9.26
C GLY A 84 -1.77 -10.15 8.78
N MET A 85 -1.95 -9.77 7.51
CA MET A 85 -1.38 -8.54 6.95
C MET A 85 -2.21 -7.31 7.33
N ASP A 86 -1.70 -6.11 7.05
CA ASP A 86 -2.41 -4.85 7.27
C ASP A 86 -2.86 -4.22 5.95
N LEU A 87 -3.83 -3.30 6.02
CA LEU A 87 -4.23 -2.47 4.90
C LEU A 87 -4.07 -0.99 5.25
N GLY A 88 -3.63 -0.21 4.28
CA GLY A 88 -3.50 1.24 4.34
C GLY A 88 -4.23 1.91 3.18
N ASN A 89 -4.41 3.23 3.29
CA ASN A 89 -5.05 4.05 2.28
C ASN A 89 -3.99 4.57 1.28
N HIS A 90 -4.28 4.42 -0.02
CA HIS A 90 -3.44 4.92 -1.12
C HIS A 90 -4.23 5.85 -2.05
N THR A 91 -5.17 6.61 -1.49
CA THR A 91 -6.18 7.43 -2.18
C THR A 91 -7.19 6.61 -3.01
N PHE A 92 -8.19 7.28 -3.56
CA PHE A 92 -9.15 6.67 -4.47
C PHE A 92 -8.59 6.57 -5.90
N SER A 93 -8.09 7.70 -6.44
CA SER A 93 -7.80 7.87 -7.87
C SER A 93 -6.32 7.73 -8.23
N HIS A 94 -5.42 7.55 -7.24
CA HIS A 94 -3.98 7.58 -7.46
C HIS A 94 -3.46 8.86 -8.12
N ASN A 95 -4.03 10.01 -7.75
CA ASN A 95 -3.59 11.30 -8.26
C ASN A 95 -2.39 11.86 -7.47
N SER A 96 -1.57 12.69 -8.14
CA SER A 96 -0.50 13.44 -7.50
C SER A 96 -1.06 14.67 -6.76
N PRO A 97 -0.68 14.90 -5.49
CA PRO A 97 -1.04 16.12 -4.77
C PRO A 97 -0.47 17.38 -5.43
N ASN A 98 0.66 17.24 -6.14
CA ASN A 98 1.30 18.34 -6.87
C ASN A 98 0.45 18.82 -8.05
N ARG A 99 -0.40 17.94 -8.61
CA ARG A 99 -1.26 18.27 -9.76
C ARG A 99 -2.63 18.79 -9.36
N ILE A 100 -3.23 18.24 -8.30
CA ILE A 100 -4.62 18.53 -7.95
C ILE A 100 -4.78 19.44 -6.73
N GLY A 101 -3.70 19.70 -5.99
CA GLY A 101 -3.70 20.55 -4.79
C GLY A 101 -4.31 19.88 -3.56
N ALA A 102 -4.13 20.50 -2.40
CA ALA A 102 -4.47 19.91 -1.11
C ALA A 102 -5.95 19.52 -0.97
N ARG A 103 -6.86 20.47 -1.25
CA ARG A 103 -8.30 20.26 -1.06
C ARG A 103 -8.83 19.06 -1.86
N ALA A 104 -8.47 18.99 -3.15
CA ALA A 104 -8.92 17.89 -4.01
C ALA A 104 -8.26 16.57 -3.59
N TYR A 105 -7.00 16.61 -3.20
CA TYR A 105 -6.27 15.44 -2.75
C TYR A 105 -6.82 14.87 -1.42
N ILE A 106 -7.14 15.73 -0.45
CA ILE A 106 -7.80 15.36 0.81
C ILE A 106 -9.16 14.68 0.53
N ALA A 107 -9.95 15.25 -0.36
CA ALA A 107 -11.21 14.62 -0.78
C ALA A 107 -11.00 13.24 -1.41
N ASP A 108 -9.91 13.06 -2.17
CA ASP A 108 -9.55 11.78 -2.78
C ASP A 108 -9.08 10.75 -1.74
N ILE A 109 -8.35 11.17 -0.70
CA ILE A 109 -8.00 10.32 0.45
C ILE A 109 -9.27 9.84 1.16
N ALA A 110 -10.18 10.76 1.51
CA ALA A 110 -11.42 10.44 2.19
C ALA A 110 -12.31 9.50 1.37
N ARG A 111 -12.34 9.68 0.05
CA ARG A 111 -13.08 8.81 -0.88
C ARG A 111 -12.48 7.40 -0.98
N GLY A 112 -11.17 7.26 -0.78
CA GLY A 112 -10.43 5.98 -0.85
C GLY A 112 -10.45 5.17 0.45
N GLU A 113 -11.25 5.56 1.45
CA GLU A 113 -11.23 4.92 2.77
C GLU A 113 -12.37 3.92 3.04
N PRO A 114 -13.60 4.06 2.47
CA PRO A 114 -14.76 3.31 2.92
C PRO A 114 -14.56 1.79 2.97
N VAL A 115 -14.00 1.19 1.91
CA VAL A 115 -13.80 -0.27 1.84
C VAL A 115 -12.79 -0.75 2.90
N ILE A 116 -11.63 -0.09 3.01
CA ILE A 116 -10.63 -0.49 4.01
C ILE A 116 -11.13 -0.27 5.43
N ARG A 117 -11.93 0.78 5.68
CA ARG A 117 -12.57 1.06 6.97
C ARG A 117 -13.52 -0.07 7.36
N GLU A 118 -14.39 -0.51 6.44
CA GLU A 118 -15.33 -1.61 6.66
C GLU A 118 -14.58 -2.92 6.97
N LEU A 119 -13.62 -3.30 6.13
CA LEU A 119 -12.85 -4.53 6.28
C LEU A 119 -12.04 -4.58 7.60
N LEU A 120 -11.47 -3.46 8.01
CA LEU A 120 -10.75 -3.35 9.27
C LEU A 120 -11.70 -3.35 10.48
N ALA A 121 -12.88 -2.71 10.35
CA ALA A 121 -13.89 -2.70 11.41
C ALA A 121 -14.43 -4.12 11.73
N GLU A 122 -14.56 -5.01 10.73
CA GLU A 122 -14.87 -6.44 10.94
C GLU A 122 -13.88 -7.12 11.91
N ARG A 123 -12.73 -6.53 12.15
CA ARG A 123 -11.65 -7.05 13.02
C ARG A 123 -11.34 -6.12 14.19
N HIS A 124 -12.28 -5.23 14.54
CA HIS A 124 -12.13 -4.21 15.59
C HIS A 124 -10.90 -3.31 15.41
N ARG A 125 -10.53 -3.03 14.14
CA ARG A 125 -9.41 -2.18 13.74
C ARG A 125 -9.91 -0.98 12.96
N ARG A 126 -9.06 0.01 12.76
CA ARG A 126 -9.34 1.19 11.93
C ARG A 126 -8.16 1.47 11.00
N PRO A 127 -8.36 2.16 9.86
CA PRO A 127 -7.27 2.65 9.03
C PRO A 127 -6.33 3.54 9.85
N ARG A 128 -5.02 3.33 9.65
CA ARG A 128 -3.99 4.11 10.35
C ARG A 128 -2.80 4.43 9.46
N TRP A 129 -2.64 3.71 8.35
CA TRP A 129 -1.52 3.89 7.44
C TRP A 129 -1.98 4.57 6.16
N PHE A 130 -1.21 5.56 5.74
CA PHE A 130 -1.39 6.25 4.48
C PHE A 130 -0.07 6.23 3.69
N ARG A 131 -0.16 6.03 2.39
CA ARG A 131 0.95 6.13 1.45
C ARG A 131 0.58 7.10 0.35
N TYR A 132 1.45 8.06 0.11
CA TYR A 132 1.30 9.00 -1.00
C TYR A 132 1.57 8.32 -2.34
N PRO A 133 0.64 8.38 -3.33
CA PRO A 133 0.94 8.09 -4.72
C PRO A 133 2.20 8.80 -5.22
N TYR A 134 3.01 8.08 -5.99
CA TYR A 134 4.30 8.56 -6.52
C TYR A 134 5.29 8.99 -5.43
N LEU A 135 5.05 8.70 -4.17
CA LEU A 135 5.79 9.21 -2.99
C LEU A 135 5.78 10.75 -2.87
N GLU A 136 4.92 11.44 -3.61
CA GLU A 136 4.81 12.90 -3.65
C GLU A 136 3.97 13.42 -2.49
N THR A 137 4.59 14.20 -1.61
CA THR A 137 3.94 14.69 -0.37
C THR A 137 3.22 16.02 -0.52
N GLY A 138 3.32 16.66 -1.68
CA GLY A 138 2.71 17.96 -1.97
C GLY A 138 3.71 19.08 -2.20
N SER A 139 3.44 19.92 -3.20
CA SER A 139 4.19 21.13 -3.52
C SER A 139 3.19 22.22 -3.95
N PRO A 140 3.33 23.46 -3.53
CA PRO A 140 4.37 23.97 -2.59
C PRO A 140 4.17 23.49 -1.14
N GLU A 141 5.06 23.84 -0.23
CA GLU A 141 5.07 23.38 1.17
C GLU A 141 3.72 23.58 1.89
N ALA A 142 2.96 24.60 1.54
CA ALA A 142 1.62 24.83 2.08
C ALA A 142 0.66 23.65 1.76
N VAL A 143 0.73 23.08 0.56
CA VAL A 143 -0.06 21.90 0.14
C VAL A 143 0.31 20.69 1.00
N LYS A 144 1.61 20.44 1.17
CA LYS A 144 2.12 19.38 2.00
C LYS A 144 1.69 19.52 3.47
N HIS A 145 1.78 20.74 4.01
CA HIS A 145 1.39 21.04 5.39
C HIS A 145 -0.11 20.77 5.61
N GLU A 146 -0.98 21.27 4.71
CA GLU A 146 -2.43 21.10 4.81
C GLU A 146 -2.82 19.61 4.76
N ILE A 147 -2.25 18.84 3.83
CA ILE A 147 -2.49 17.38 3.73
C ILE A 147 -1.97 16.68 4.99
N GLY A 148 -0.76 17.00 5.44
CA GLY A 148 -0.16 16.39 6.62
C GLY A 148 -0.94 16.64 7.91
N GLN A 149 -1.46 17.86 8.07
CA GLN A 149 -2.35 18.21 9.18
C GLN A 149 -3.63 17.38 9.13
N TRP A 150 -4.31 17.34 8.00
CA TRP A 150 -5.53 16.55 7.82
C TRP A 150 -5.31 15.08 8.13
N LEU A 151 -4.23 14.47 7.62
CA LEU A 151 -3.89 13.08 7.91
C LEU A 151 -3.74 12.83 9.40
N THR A 152 -3.05 13.73 10.11
CA THR A 152 -2.84 13.64 11.56
C THR A 152 -4.15 13.73 12.32
N GLU A 153 -5.01 14.69 11.99
CA GLU A 153 -6.32 14.90 12.59
C GLU A 153 -7.27 13.70 12.38
N HIS A 154 -7.12 12.98 11.25
CA HIS A 154 -7.90 11.78 10.93
C HIS A 154 -7.24 10.48 11.40
N GLY A 155 -6.15 10.57 12.17
CA GLY A 155 -5.48 9.42 12.80
C GLY A 155 -4.62 8.59 11.85
N TYR A 156 -4.29 9.14 10.68
CA TYR A 156 -3.35 8.53 9.74
C TYR A 156 -1.91 8.81 10.12
N ARG A 157 -1.06 7.85 9.76
CA ARG A 157 0.40 7.99 9.77
C ARG A 157 0.91 7.76 8.35
N ASN A 158 1.74 8.67 7.87
CA ASN A 158 2.45 8.44 6.62
C ASN A 158 3.41 7.26 6.76
N ALA A 159 3.42 6.37 5.76
CA ALA A 159 4.35 5.27 5.65
C ALA A 159 5.39 5.60 4.56
N PRO A 160 6.54 6.20 4.92
CA PRO A 160 7.57 6.55 3.95
C PRO A 160 8.25 5.28 3.41
N VAL A 161 8.81 5.38 2.20
CA VAL A 161 9.64 4.35 1.58
C VAL A 161 11.11 4.69 1.82
N THR A 162 11.90 3.71 2.21
CA THR A 162 13.36 3.85 2.36
C THR A 162 14.13 3.08 1.30
N ILE A 163 13.52 2.02 0.76
CA ILE A 163 14.05 1.22 -0.35
C ILE A 163 12.87 0.96 -1.29
N ASP A 164 12.99 1.41 -2.53
CA ASP A 164 12.08 1.08 -3.62
C ASP A 164 12.68 -0.09 -4.41
N ALA A 165 11.87 -1.08 -4.74
CA ALA A 165 12.29 -2.25 -5.50
C ALA A 165 12.10 -2.05 -7.01
N ASP A 166 11.62 -0.88 -7.45
CA ASP A 166 11.36 -0.50 -8.84
C ASP A 166 10.60 -1.56 -9.65
N ASP A 167 9.78 -2.39 -8.98
CA ASP A 167 9.04 -3.49 -9.60
C ASP A 167 8.06 -3.01 -10.68
N TRP A 168 7.59 -1.79 -10.56
CA TRP A 168 6.70 -1.14 -11.53
C TRP A 168 7.36 -0.96 -12.91
N GLU A 169 8.67 -0.75 -13.00
CA GLU A 169 9.41 -0.69 -14.27
C GLU A 169 9.42 -2.04 -15.00
N PHE A 170 9.34 -3.13 -14.25
CA PHE A 170 9.33 -4.49 -14.78
C PHE A 170 7.93 -5.03 -15.04
N ALA A 171 6.92 -4.52 -14.32
CA ALA A 171 5.55 -5.05 -14.36
C ALA A 171 4.91 -4.89 -15.74
N GLU A 172 4.96 -3.69 -16.34
CA GLU A 172 4.36 -3.44 -17.66
C GLU A 172 4.98 -4.28 -18.78
N PRO A 173 6.33 -4.33 -18.96
CA PRO A 173 6.96 -5.22 -19.92
C PRO A 173 6.67 -6.71 -19.69
N TYR A 174 6.50 -7.11 -18.42
CA TYR A 174 6.17 -8.48 -18.06
C TYR A 174 4.75 -8.84 -18.47
N ASP A 175 3.77 -7.98 -18.20
CA ASP A 175 2.38 -8.15 -18.62
C ASP A 175 2.25 -8.16 -20.16
N ASP A 176 3.00 -7.30 -20.89
CA ASP A 176 3.04 -7.33 -22.35
C ASP A 176 3.56 -8.66 -22.88
N ALA A 177 4.61 -9.20 -22.24
CA ALA A 177 5.14 -10.52 -22.63
C ALA A 177 4.12 -11.65 -22.38
N ILE A 178 3.34 -11.57 -21.31
CA ILE A 178 2.22 -12.51 -21.05
C ILE A 178 1.16 -12.37 -22.14
N ALA A 179 0.71 -11.15 -22.44
CA ALA A 179 -0.31 -10.87 -23.44
C ALA A 179 0.06 -11.40 -24.85
N ARG A 180 1.34 -11.34 -25.17
CA ARG A 180 1.90 -11.83 -26.45
C ARG A 180 2.30 -13.30 -26.44
N HIS A 181 2.13 -14.01 -25.32
CA HIS A 181 2.63 -15.39 -25.15
C HIS A 181 4.14 -15.54 -25.40
N ASP A 182 4.92 -14.45 -25.14
CA ASP A 182 6.38 -14.41 -25.31
C ASP A 182 7.08 -14.92 -24.04
N GLU A 183 7.11 -16.23 -23.89
CA GLU A 183 7.72 -16.90 -22.75
C GLU A 183 9.23 -16.59 -22.60
N PRO A 184 10.05 -16.59 -23.68
CA PRO A 184 11.45 -16.22 -23.57
C PRO A 184 11.66 -14.79 -23.03
N ARG A 185 10.87 -13.80 -23.47
CA ARG A 185 10.91 -12.42 -22.97
C ARG A 185 10.49 -12.36 -21.50
N ARG A 186 9.42 -13.04 -21.14
CA ARG A 186 8.93 -13.11 -19.76
C ARG A 186 10.00 -13.63 -18.80
N GLN A 187 10.70 -14.70 -19.18
CA GLN A 187 11.77 -15.30 -18.36
C GLN A 187 12.99 -14.36 -18.25
N ARG A 188 13.35 -13.65 -19.31
CA ARG A 188 14.43 -12.64 -19.24
C ARG A 188 14.08 -11.51 -18.28
N ILE A 189 12.87 -10.93 -18.39
CA ILE A 189 12.42 -9.85 -17.50
C ILE A 189 12.46 -10.31 -16.05
N ARG A 190 11.91 -11.50 -15.77
CA ARG A 190 11.95 -12.09 -14.43
C ARG A 190 13.38 -12.27 -13.90
N ALA A 191 14.27 -12.81 -14.71
CA ALA A 191 15.66 -13.02 -14.32
C ALA A 191 16.38 -11.69 -14.04
N THR A 192 16.14 -10.67 -14.90
CA THR A 192 16.70 -9.34 -14.71
C THR A 192 16.22 -8.69 -13.41
N TYR A 193 14.91 -8.77 -13.12
CA TYR A 193 14.36 -8.22 -11.89
C TYR A 193 14.93 -8.90 -10.64
N LEU A 194 15.03 -10.23 -10.64
CA LEU A 194 15.63 -10.96 -9.51
C LEU A 194 17.09 -10.57 -9.28
N ALA A 195 17.88 -10.45 -10.34
CA ALA A 195 19.27 -10.00 -10.25
C ALA A 195 19.40 -8.53 -9.80
N TYR A 196 18.41 -7.70 -10.13
CA TYR A 196 18.37 -6.30 -9.70
C TYR A 196 18.08 -6.16 -8.19
N THR A 197 17.31 -7.07 -7.62
CA THR A 197 16.88 -7.03 -6.22
C THR A 197 17.80 -7.83 -5.26
N GLU A 198 18.82 -8.53 -5.75
CA GLU A 198 19.84 -9.23 -4.95
C GLU A 198 20.97 -8.29 -4.49
#